data_70b7b9f45375fc65cc74b6479881c234
#
_entry.id   70b7b9f45375fc65cc74b6479881c234
#
_cell.length_a   1.000
_cell.length_b   1.000
_cell.length_c   1.000
_cell.angle_alpha   90.00
_cell.angle_beta   90.00
_cell.angle_gamma   90.00
#
_symmetry.space_group_name_H-M   'P 1'
#
loop_
_entity.id
_entity.type
_entity.pdbx_description
1 polymer ?
#
loop_
_entity_poly.entity_id
_entity_poly.type
_entity_poly.pdbx_seq_one_letter_code
_entity_poly.pdbx_strand_id
1 'polypeptide(L)'
;MTNGRLRVLSLTYAFPPGVSSRFPSLNQAGHPNETRLAEALSRLAEVSTVGMLAREIFGKLEPRDDSIGLEHELLLWDRRPELWHRWHSWRQLRRFYLEKTARQGMPDVLLVKNLGPVYNCFVRWLRRQHPRPLIVLILADAGTLGQKIPFAKRLRFAFKPMITLDEGKSMLWFDACISYGIGTRCYFEPRGVPWMWMPSAFNFRYNPPPANFAQTGPIQFGYFGQLDERTSVLPMVQGFLDAHVPGTLHVCGYGKLSNVLKELAGRHSSFHFDGLLAKPSDCLAWAQKVDVLINPRLPIQGLDNSFPSKIFEFGMTGKAVLSTRTCGVDQVLGDEGIYLETKDFDNSLRQKLRAVAAMDRAELQRRGEAIRGRILRKFNWDEQARRIIEFLTGILKTRPAAGRPPAIHAA
;
A
#
# COMPACT_ATOMS: atom_id res chain seq x y z
N MET A 1 33.93 8.17 4.77
CA MET A 1 32.70 7.57 5.26
C MET A 1 32.96 7.18 6.70
N THR A 2 32.51 7.99 7.62
CA THR A 2 32.54 7.68 9.06
C THR A 2 31.68 6.42 9.26
N ASN A 3 32.07 5.56 10.20
CA ASN A 3 31.40 4.30 10.58
C ASN A 3 29.97 4.48 11.12
N GLY A 4 29.18 5.34 10.51
CA GLY A 4 27.86 5.71 10.94
C GLY A 4 26.76 4.98 10.17
N ARG A 5 25.66 4.68 10.85
CA ARG A 5 24.41 4.22 10.24
C ARG A 5 23.90 5.26 9.24
N LEU A 6 23.21 4.82 8.20
CA LEU A 6 22.54 5.69 7.21
C LEU A 6 21.54 6.61 7.94
N ARG A 7 21.60 7.93 7.70
CA ARG A 7 20.66 8.90 8.28
C ARG A 7 19.53 9.17 7.32
N VAL A 8 18.32 8.85 7.73
CA VAL A 8 17.10 8.90 6.91
C VAL A 8 16.11 9.89 7.54
N LEU A 9 15.70 10.89 6.76
CA LEU A 9 14.56 11.74 7.09
C LEU A 9 13.37 11.30 6.26
N SER A 10 12.26 10.92 6.90
CA SER A 10 11.05 10.45 6.24
C SER A 10 9.90 11.45 6.38
N LEU A 11 9.45 12.02 5.26
CA LEU A 11 8.20 12.78 5.18
C LEU A 11 7.06 11.79 4.97
N THR A 12 6.24 11.60 5.98
CA THR A 12 5.28 10.51 6.07
C THR A 12 3.92 10.98 6.57
N TYR A 13 2.91 10.14 6.46
CA TYR A 13 1.62 10.29 7.13
C TYR A 13 1.55 9.42 8.41
N ALA A 14 2.69 8.94 8.91
CA ALA A 14 2.74 8.27 10.20
C ALA A 14 2.47 9.30 11.32
N PHE A 15 1.67 8.89 12.28
CA PHE A 15 1.36 9.68 13.47
C PHE A 15 1.61 8.83 14.72
N PRO A 16 1.86 9.44 15.87
CA PRO A 16 1.96 8.70 17.12
C PRO A 16 0.74 7.79 17.36
N PRO A 17 0.88 6.61 17.97
CA PRO A 17 -0.20 5.63 18.11
C PRO A 17 -1.49 6.15 18.73
N GLY A 18 -1.39 7.06 19.73
CA GLY A 18 -2.53 7.68 20.36
C GLY A 18 -3.34 8.62 19.45
N VAL A 19 -2.76 9.08 18.33
CA VAL A 19 -3.41 10.01 17.39
C VAL A 19 -4.38 9.28 16.47
N SER A 20 -4.00 8.14 15.93
CA SER A 20 -4.84 7.42 14.96
C SER A 20 -6.14 6.88 15.57
N SER A 21 -6.11 6.46 16.85
CA SER A 21 -7.30 5.95 17.54
C SER A 21 -8.33 7.04 17.85
N ARG A 22 -7.88 8.28 18.01
CA ARG A 22 -8.74 9.44 18.31
C ARG A 22 -9.37 10.08 17.07
N PHE A 23 -8.83 9.79 15.88
CA PHE A 23 -9.26 10.40 14.61
C PHE A 23 -9.59 9.34 13.55
N PRO A 24 -10.82 8.81 13.55
CA PRO A 24 -11.28 7.83 12.56
C PRO A 24 -11.19 8.31 11.11
N SER A 25 -11.15 9.63 10.89
CA SER A 25 -11.01 10.23 9.56
C SER A 25 -9.59 10.15 8.99
N LEU A 26 -8.58 9.87 9.80
CA LEU A 26 -7.23 9.60 9.32
C LEU A 26 -7.22 8.23 8.63
N ASN A 27 -6.47 8.12 7.55
CA ASN A 27 -6.36 6.87 6.78
C ASN A 27 -5.88 5.70 7.66
N GLN A 28 -6.83 4.95 8.22
CA GLN A 28 -6.58 3.85 9.14
C GLN A 28 -5.81 2.69 8.49
N ALA A 29 -5.82 2.58 7.18
CA ALA A 29 -5.11 1.52 6.47
C ALA A 29 -3.63 1.89 6.17
N GLY A 30 -3.36 3.16 5.84
CA GLY A 30 -2.01 3.62 5.49
C GLY A 30 -1.11 3.84 6.70
N HIS A 31 -1.68 4.43 7.75
CA HIS A 31 -0.95 4.81 8.96
C HIS A 31 -0.19 3.65 9.63
N PRO A 32 -0.79 2.48 9.91
CA PRO A 32 -0.07 1.38 10.55
C PRO A 32 1.11 0.86 9.71
N ASN A 33 0.96 0.87 8.39
CA ASN A 33 2.03 0.43 7.49
C ASN A 33 3.23 1.38 7.53
N GLU A 34 3.00 2.69 7.59
CA GLU A 34 4.08 3.67 7.66
C GLU A 34 4.82 3.66 8.98
N THR A 35 4.09 3.54 10.08
CA THR A 35 4.70 3.40 11.41
C THR A 35 5.57 2.14 11.47
N ARG A 36 5.09 1.00 10.96
CA ARG A 36 5.83 -0.26 10.93
C ARG A 36 7.07 -0.21 10.05
N LEU A 37 6.96 0.44 8.89
CA LEU A 37 8.12 0.66 8.04
C LEU A 37 9.18 1.52 8.74
N ALA A 38 8.77 2.61 9.38
CA ALA A 38 9.68 3.48 10.11
C ALA A 38 10.35 2.75 11.30
N GLU A 39 9.58 1.98 12.08
CA GLU A 39 10.09 1.12 13.15
C GLU A 39 11.12 0.09 12.63
N ALA A 40 10.84 -0.57 11.50
CA ALA A 40 11.74 -1.54 10.92
C ALA A 40 13.02 -0.89 10.36
N LEU A 41 12.90 0.25 9.70
CA LEU A 41 14.05 1.02 9.21
C LEU A 41 14.93 1.52 10.36
N SER A 42 14.36 1.90 11.50
CA SER A 42 15.13 2.42 12.66
C SER A 42 16.06 1.38 13.30
N ARG A 43 15.80 0.08 13.08
CA ARG A 43 16.71 -0.98 13.51
C ARG A 43 17.99 -1.02 12.68
N LEU A 44 17.94 -0.51 11.45
CA LEU A 44 19.02 -0.60 10.45
C LEU A 44 19.68 0.77 10.16
N ALA A 45 19.00 1.87 10.43
CA ALA A 45 19.40 3.23 10.11
C ALA A 45 18.99 4.21 11.24
N GLU A 46 19.54 5.41 11.23
CA GLU A 46 19.07 6.52 12.05
C GLU A 46 17.89 7.19 11.35
N VAL A 47 16.67 6.96 11.84
CA VAL A 47 15.45 7.42 11.18
C VAL A 47 14.75 8.48 11.99
N SER A 48 14.55 9.64 11.36
CA SER A 48 13.65 10.67 11.86
C SER A 48 12.42 10.74 10.97
N THR A 49 11.23 10.87 11.55
CA THR A 49 9.98 10.98 10.79
C THR A 49 9.33 12.34 10.99
N VAL A 50 8.71 12.87 9.94
CA VAL A 50 7.97 14.13 9.99
C VAL A 50 6.60 13.93 9.38
N GLY A 51 5.58 14.13 10.18
CA GLY A 51 4.19 14.17 9.74
C GLY A 51 3.68 15.61 9.61
N MET A 52 2.74 15.85 8.70
CA MET A 52 2.04 17.11 8.56
C MET A 52 0.55 16.90 8.83
N LEU A 53 -0.01 17.63 9.81
CA LEU A 53 -1.40 17.49 10.20
C LEU A 53 -2.09 18.85 10.40
N ALA A 54 -3.39 18.93 10.11
CA ALA A 54 -4.18 20.13 10.37
C ALA A 54 -4.31 20.38 11.89
N ARG A 55 -4.05 21.61 12.34
CA ARG A 55 -4.12 22.00 13.75
C ARG A 55 -5.49 21.74 14.38
N GLU A 56 -6.56 21.90 13.60
CA GLU A 56 -7.93 21.64 14.08
C GLU A 56 -8.16 20.16 14.42
N ILE A 57 -7.51 19.25 13.69
CA ILE A 57 -7.51 17.84 14.01
C ILE A 57 -6.70 17.61 15.28
N PHE A 58 -5.68 18.44 15.52
CA PHE A 58 -4.70 18.29 16.58
C PHE A 58 -5.05 19.05 17.87
N GLY A 59 -5.95 20.02 17.84
CA GLY A 59 -6.26 20.97 18.93
C GLY A 59 -6.71 20.37 20.27
N LYS A 60 -6.68 19.04 20.38
CA LYS A 60 -7.06 18.26 21.57
C LYS A 60 -6.00 17.22 21.96
N LEU A 61 -4.78 17.26 21.38
CA LEU A 61 -3.73 16.30 21.64
C LEU A 61 -2.57 16.96 22.34
N GLU A 62 -2.16 16.39 23.44
CA GLU A 62 -0.88 16.73 24.06
C GLU A 62 0.28 16.23 23.18
N PRO A 63 1.35 17.04 22.99
CA PRO A 63 2.40 16.77 22.00
C PRO A 63 3.36 15.63 22.36
N ARG A 64 3.20 14.96 23.48
CA ARG A 64 4.16 13.99 24.00
C ARG A 64 3.51 12.64 24.25
N ASP A 65 3.61 11.78 23.25
CA ASP A 65 3.56 10.34 23.47
C ASP A 65 4.87 9.77 22.92
N ASP A 66 5.89 9.70 23.77
CA ASP A 66 7.23 9.20 23.47
C ASP A 66 7.28 7.66 23.29
N SER A 67 6.12 7.04 23.10
CA SER A 67 5.95 5.59 23.14
C SER A 67 6.54 4.83 21.95
N ILE A 68 7.13 5.50 20.94
CA ILE A 68 7.65 4.79 19.74
C ILE A 68 9.18 4.82 19.70
N GLY A 69 9.94 5.39 20.55
CA GLY A 69 11.41 5.37 20.43
C GLY A 69 12.01 5.90 19.11
N LEU A 70 11.16 6.47 18.24
CA LEU A 70 11.48 7.11 16.99
C LEU A 70 11.38 8.62 17.17
N GLU A 71 12.36 9.36 16.68
CA GLU A 71 12.26 10.80 16.59
C GLU A 71 11.14 11.16 15.61
N HIS A 72 9.96 11.48 16.15
CA HIS A 72 8.78 11.83 15.37
C HIS A 72 8.40 13.28 15.61
N GLU A 73 8.48 14.09 14.56
CA GLU A 73 8.09 15.49 14.61
C GLU A 73 6.78 15.72 13.84
N LEU A 74 5.94 16.56 14.41
CA LEU A 74 4.66 16.92 13.83
C LEU A 74 4.63 18.40 13.49
N LEU A 75 4.46 18.68 12.18
CA LEU A 75 4.23 20.02 11.68
C LEU A 75 2.73 20.26 11.59
N LEU A 76 2.22 21.17 12.42
CA LEU A 76 0.83 21.56 12.44
C LEU A 76 0.58 22.70 11.47
N TRP A 77 -0.51 22.63 10.71
CA TRP A 77 -0.93 23.67 9.83
C TRP A 77 -2.34 24.18 10.14
N ASP A 78 -2.56 25.49 9.96
CA ASP A 78 -3.84 26.12 10.20
C ASP A 78 -4.74 26.02 8.97
N ARG A 79 -6.05 25.83 9.17
CA ARG A 79 -7.05 25.85 8.11
C ARG A 79 -7.18 27.27 7.58
N ARG A 80 -6.60 27.50 6.41
CA ARG A 80 -6.66 28.78 5.68
C ARG A 80 -7.17 28.52 4.27
N PRO A 81 -7.55 29.52 3.48
CA PRO A 81 -7.82 29.34 2.07
C PRO A 81 -6.72 28.51 1.40
N GLU A 82 -7.09 27.56 0.56
CA GLU A 82 -6.24 26.44 0.09
C GLU A 82 -4.84 26.85 -0.43
N LEU A 83 -4.74 27.98 -1.11
CA LEU A 83 -3.46 28.48 -1.64
C LEU A 83 -2.52 28.99 -0.54
N TRP A 84 -3.05 29.78 0.40
CA TRP A 84 -2.29 30.31 1.54
C TRP A 84 -1.84 29.21 2.47
N HIS A 85 -2.70 28.21 2.69
CA HIS A 85 -2.37 27.03 3.48
C HIS A 85 -1.19 26.28 2.87
N ARG A 86 -1.20 25.99 1.56
CA ARG A 86 -0.12 25.25 0.89
C ARG A 86 1.21 26.00 0.94
N TRP A 87 1.17 27.30 0.72
CA TRP A 87 2.36 28.14 0.78
C TRP A 87 2.93 28.20 2.21
N HIS A 88 2.08 28.35 3.23
CA HIS A 88 2.49 28.34 4.62
C HIS A 88 3.10 27.00 5.03
N SER A 89 2.46 25.89 4.71
CA SER A 89 2.93 24.55 5.00
C SER A 89 4.28 24.25 4.33
N TRP A 90 4.45 24.69 3.07
CA TRP A 90 5.74 24.57 2.39
C TRP A 90 6.85 25.37 3.09
N ARG A 91 6.58 26.62 3.51
CA ARG A 91 7.55 27.43 4.26
C ARG A 91 7.90 26.79 5.60
N GLN A 92 6.91 26.26 6.28
CA GLN A 92 7.09 25.55 7.56
C GLN A 92 7.98 24.33 7.40
N LEU A 93 7.71 23.49 6.40
CA LEU A 93 8.52 22.31 6.10
C LEU A 93 9.96 22.70 5.72
N ARG A 94 10.13 23.75 4.91
CA ARG A 94 11.46 24.27 4.55
C ARG A 94 12.21 24.79 5.78
N ARG A 95 11.57 25.57 6.63
CA ARG A 95 12.18 26.10 7.86
C ARG A 95 12.61 24.94 8.79
N PHE A 96 11.70 24.03 9.02
CA PHE A 96 11.99 22.81 9.80
C PHE A 96 13.22 22.07 9.28
N TYR A 97 13.27 21.80 7.96
CA TYR A 97 14.40 21.11 7.34
C TYR A 97 15.72 21.87 7.55
N LEU A 98 15.73 23.18 7.36
CA LEU A 98 16.93 23.98 7.54
C LEU A 98 17.40 24.01 9.02
N GLU A 99 16.48 24.16 9.98
CA GLU A 99 16.79 24.12 11.40
C GLU A 99 17.31 22.74 11.84
N LYS A 100 16.66 21.66 11.36
CA LYS A 100 17.10 20.30 11.65
C LYS A 100 18.49 20.01 11.06
N THR A 101 18.72 20.38 9.83
CA THR A 101 20.02 20.17 9.18
C THR A 101 21.14 21.00 9.79
N ALA A 102 20.83 22.20 10.28
CA ALA A 102 21.81 23.03 11.02
C ALA A 102 22.21 22.40 12.36
N ARG A 103 21.29 21.73 13.05
CA ARG A 103 21.54 21.10 14.36
C ARG A 103 22.16 19.71 14.27
N GLN A 104 21.65 18.88 13.37
CA GLN A 104 21.99 17.45 13.31
C GLN A 104 22.80 17.07 12.07
N GLY A 105 23.07 18.04 11.18
CA GLY A 105 23.67 17.80 9.86
C GLY A 105 22.66 17.26 8.84
N MET A 106 23.04 17.30 7.57
CA MET A 106 22.21 16.89 6.46
C MET A 106 21.97 15.37 6.50
N PRO A 107 20.72 14.87 6.32
CA PRO A 107 20.48 13.44 6.18
C PRO A 107 21.10 12.91 4.88
N ASP A 108 21.43 11.63 4.84
CA ASP A 108 21.91 10.97 3.62
C ASP A 108 20.76 10.76 2.62
N VAL A 109 19.58 10.47 3.16
CA VAL A 109 18.37 10.15 2.37
C VAL A 109 17.17 10.93 2.90
N LEU A 110 16.39 11.48 1.98
CA LEU A 110 15.03 11.99 2.22
C LEU A 110 14.03 11.03 1.56
N LEU A 111 13.23 10.34 2.37
CA LEU A 111 12.08 9.56 1.90
C LEU A 111 10.84 10.45 1.87
N VAL A 112 10.10 10.45 0.77
CA VAL A 112 8.86 11.23 0.62
C VAL A 112 7.72 10.28 0.26
N LYS A 113 6.70 10.21 1.13
CA LYS A 113 5.55 9.34 0.92
C LYS A 113 4.51 10.02 0.05
N ASN A 114 4.24 9.41 -1.09
CA ASN A 114 3.31 9.87 -2.12
C ASN A 114 3.63 11.30 -2.65
N LEU A 115 2.93 11.66 -3.70
CA LEU A 115 2.98 12.99 -4.27
C LEU A 115 1.94 13.89 -3.60
N GLY A 116 2.34 15.11 -3.30
CA GLY A 116 1.45 16.12 -2.77
C GLY A 116 1.98 17.52 -3.06
N PRO A 117 1.10 18.55 -3.20
CA PRO A 117 1.52 19.89 -3.60
C PRO A 117 2.63 20.47 -2.73
N VAL A 118 2.54 20.28 -1.41
CA VAL A 118 3.54 20.78 -0.46
C VAL A 118 4.85 20.04 -0.60
N TYR A 119 4.82 18.71 -0.65
CA TYR A 119 6.02 17.89 -0.82
C TYR A 119 6.68 18.13 -2.18
N ASN A 120 5.90 18.24 -3.24
CA ASN A 120 6.42 18.53 -4.59
C ASN A 120 7.15 19.88 -4.64
N CYS A 121 6.58 20.93 -4.05
CA CYS A 121 7.25 22.23 -3.94
C CYS A 121 8.54 22.14 -3.11
N PHE A 122 8.52 21.40 -2.01
CA PHE A 122 9.68 21.20 -1.17
C PHE A 122 10.79 20.43 -1.91
N VAL A 123 10.46 19.33 -2.57
CA VAL A 123 11.40 18.53 -3.37
C VAL A 123 12.01 19.37 -4.48
N ARG A 124 11.18 20.15 -5.21
CA ARG A 124 11.67 21.05 -6.27
C ARG A 124 12.63 22.10 -5.74
N TRP A 125 12.40 22.65 -4.56
CA TRP A 125 13.32 23.57 -3.91
C TRP A 125 14.60 22.85 -3.50
N LEU A 126 14.51 21.69 -2.85
CA LEU A 126 15.65 20.92 -2.32
C LEU A 126 16.58 20.45 -3.45
N ARG A 127 16.05 20.11 -4.63
CA ARG A 127 16.88 19.75 -5.80
C ARG A 127 17.83 20.84 -6.27
N ARG A 128 17.55 22.09 -5.92
CA ARG A 128 18.40 23.24 -6.27
C ARG A 128 19.47 23.53 -5.21
N GLN A 129 19.42 22.84 -4.09
CA GLN A 129 20.42 22.99 -3.03
C GLN A 129 21.59 22.06 -3.32
N HIS A 130 22.82 22.47 -2.95
CA HIS A 130 24.03 21.69 -3.05
C HIS A 130 24.91 21.97 -1.83
N PRO A 131 25.33 20.95 -1.08
CA PRO A 131 24.98 19.53 -1.22
C PRO A 131 23.49 19.26 -0.83
N ARG A 132 22.96 18.11 -1.23
CA ARG A 132 21.60 17.68 -0.88
C ARG A 132 21.51 16.16 -0.65
N PRO A 133 20.54 15.67 0.12
CA PRO A 133 20.31 14.25 0.31
C PRO A 133 19.91 13.54 -0.99
N LEU A 134 19.96 12.21 -0.99
CA LEU A 134 19.26 11.38 -1.96
C LEU A 134 17.76 11.54 -1.72
N ILE A 135 17.00 11.98 -2.75
CA ILE A 135 15.55 12.22 -2.61
C ILE A 135 14.81 11.05 -3.24
N VAL A 136 14.08 10.28 -2.42
CA VAL A 136 13.43 9.03 -2.81
C VAL A 136 11.93 9.12 -2.61
N LEU A 137 11.17 8.78 -3.66
CA LEU A 137 9.71 8.67 -3.60
C LEU A 137 9.30 7.29 -3.09
N ILE A 138 8.46 7.24 -2.08
CA ILE A 138 7.68 6.03 -1.74
C ILE A 138 6.28 6.21 -2.31
N LEU A 139 5.97 5.48 -3.37
CA LEU A 139 4.72 5.61 -4.12
C LEU A 139 3.77 4.46 -3.75
N ALA A 140 2.81 4.74 -2.87
CA ALA A 140 1.82 3.74 -2.45
C ALA A 140 0.67 3.61 -3.45
N ASP A 141 0.19 4.76 -3.97
CA ASP A 141 -0.91 4.83 -4.93
C ASP A 141 -0.48 5.63 -6.16
N ALA A 142 -0.48 4.97 -7.29
CA ALA A 142 -0.12 5.54 -8.59
C ALA A 142 -1.32 5.55 -9.56
N GLY A 143 -2.52 5.74 -9.04
CA GLY A 143 -3.78 5.57 -9.77
C GLY A 143 -3.98 6.46 -10.99
N THR A 144 -3.23 7.56 -11.10
CA THR A 144 -3.33 8.51 -12.23
C THR A 144 -2.14 8.42 -13.20
N LEU A 145 -1.18 7.55 -12.94
CA LEU A 145 -0.02 7.34 -13.80
C LEU A 145 -0.43 6.89 -15.20
N GLY A 146 -0.09 7.68 -16.20
CA GLY A 146 -0.41 7.37 -17.60
C GLY A 146 -1.81 7.79 -18.05
N GLN A 147 -2.65 8.34 -17.18
CA GLN A 147 -3.96 8.89 -17.60
C GLN A 147 -3.79 10.25 -18.26
N LYS A 148 -4.35 10.39 -19.45
CA LYS A 148 -4.48 11.71 -20.10
C LYS A 148 -5.52 12.54 -19.33
N ILE A 149 -5.07 13.56 -18.62
CA ILE A 149 -5.98 14.50 -17.94
C ILE A 149 -6.76 15.28 -19.02
N PRO A 150 -8.11 15.23 -19.04
CA PRO A 150 -8.92 15.97 -20.00
C PRO A 150 -8.58 17.47 -19.99
N PHE A 151 -8.58 18.10 -21.18
CA PHE A 151 -8.20 19.52 -21.35
C PHE A 151 -8.99 20.47 -20.44
N ALA A 152 -10.29 20.22 -20.25
CA ALA A 152 -11.13 21.01 -19.34
C ALA A 152 -10.67 20.94 -17.86
N LYS A 153 -10.16 19.79 -17.43
CA LYS A 153 -9.52 19.67 -16.09
C LYS A 153 -8.17 20.40 -16.05
N ARG A 154 -7.39 20.39 -17.13
CA ARG A 154 -6.12 21.14 -17.21
C ARG A 154 -6.35 22.64 -17.03
N LEU A 155 -7.38 23.23 -17.68
CA LEU A 155 -7.71 24.66 -17.53
C LEU A 155 -8.09 25.01 -16.08
N ARG A 156 -8.88 24.17 -15.42
CA ARG A 156 -9.31 24.37 -14.02
C ARG A 156 -8.13 24.33 -13.04
N PHE A 157 -7.05 23.64 -13.40
CA PHE A 157 -5.82 23.54 -12.62
C PHE A 157 -4.77 24.60 -12.98
N ALA A 158 -4.85 25.23 -14.16
CA ALA A 158 -3.90 26.27 -14.62
C ALA A 158 -3.83 27.48 -13.68
N PHE A 159 -4.94 27.79 -13.00
CA PHE A 159 -5.02 28.88 -12.01
C PHE A 159 -4.59 28.46 -10.59
N LYS A 160 -4.12 27.22 -10.36
CA LYS A 160 -3.63 26.73 -9.07
C LYS A 160 -2.12 26.43 -9.14
N PRO A 161 -1.24 27.43 -8.94
CA PRO A 161 0.21 27.31 -9.22
C PRO A 161 0.96 26.27 -8.39
N MET A 162 0.34 25.73 -7.33
CA MET A 162 0.93 24.68 -6.48
C MET A 162 0.41 23.27 -6.79
N ILE A 163 -0.46 23.11 -7.80
CA ILE A 163 -0.93 21.80 -8.23
C ILE A 163 -0.03 21.32 -9.36
N THR A 164 0.58 20.17 -9.20
CA THR A 164 1.29 19.50 -10.28
C THR A 164 0.25 19.04 -11.31
N LEU A 165 0.24 19.69 -12.45
CA LEU A 165 -0.63 19.36 -13.57
C LEU A 165 -0.30 18.00 -14.21
N ASP A 166 0.89 17.48 -13.92
CA ASP A 166 1.44 16.27 -14.48
C ASP A 166 2.17 15.51 -13.37
N GLU A 167 1.46 14.58 -12.74
CA GLU A 167 2.06 13.72 -11.72
C GLU A 167 3.27 12.96 -12.26
N GLY A 168 3.22 12.56 -13.54
CA GLY A 168 4.34 11.91 -14.20
C GLY A 168 5.60 12.75 -14.21
N LYS A 169 5.52 14.04 -14.53
CA LYS A 169 6.70 14.93 -14.49
C LYS A 169 7.23 15.16 -13.08
N SER A 170 6.33 15.26 -12.09
CA SER A 170 6.72 15.43 -10.69
C SER A 170 7.48 14.24 -10.14
N MET A 171 7.15 13.03 -10.59
CA MET A 171 7.86 11.80 -10.19
C MET A 171 9.32 11.81 -10.63
N LEU A 172 9.65 12.47 -11.74
CA LEU A 172 11.02 12.61 -12.24
C LEU A 172 11.88 13.61 -11.43
N TRP A 173 11.31 14.27 -10.43
CA TRP A 173 12.09 15.09 -9.49
C TRP A 173 12.77 14.27 -8.40
N PHE A 174 12.45 13.01 -8.30
CA PHE A 174 13.08 12.08 -7.35
C PHE A 174 14.28 11.37 -7.97
N ASP A 175 15.28 11.10 -7.16
CA ASP A 175 16.50 10.40 -7.59
C ASP A 175 16.25 8.88 -7.69
N ALA A 176 15.25 8.36 -6.97
CA ALA A 176 14.82 6.96 -7.01
C ALA A 176 13.35 6.84 -6.60
N CYS A 177 12.74 5.71 -6.90
CA CYS A 177 11.37 5.39 -6.52
C CYS A 177 11.27 3.99 -5.89
N ILE A 178 10.57 3.92 -4.75
CA ILE A 178 10.10 2.69 -4.13
C ILE A 178 8.58 2.65 -4.34
N SER A 179 8.05 1.68 -5.06
CA SER A 179 6.64 1.64 -5.42
C SER A 179 5.93 0.39 -4.92
N TYR A 180 4.70 0.57 -4.45
CA TYR A 180 3.83 -0.55 -4.08
C TYR A 180 3.24 -1.23 -5.33
N GLY A 181 3.05 -0.48 -6.41
CA GLY A 181 2.54 -1.00 -7.68
C GLY A 181 3.65 -1.45 -8.62
N ILE A 182 3.69 -2.73 -8.98
CA ILE A 182 4.70 -3.29 -9.88
C ILE A 182 4.65 -2.66 -11.28
N GLY A 183 3.47 -2.25 -11.74
CA GLY A 183 3.28 -1.64 -13.06
C GLY A 183 3.98 -0.29 -13.23
N THR A 184 4.36 0.39 -12.14
CA THR A 184 5.10 1.66 -12.22
C THR A 184 6.52 1.50 -12.74
N ARG A 185 7.04 0.27 -12.77
CA ARG A 185 8.36 -0.06 -13.31
C ARG A 185 8.54 0.44 -14.73
N CYS A 186 7.56 0.20 -15.59
CA CYS A 186 7.59 0.63 -17.00
C CYS A 186 7.66 2.16 -17.18
N TYR A 187 7.33 2.93 -16.14
CA TYR A 187 7.45 4.38 -16.15
C TYR A 187 8.84 4.86 -15.73
N PHE A 188 9.43 4.29 -14.68
CA PHE A 188 10.68 4.78 -14.09
C PHE A 188 11.93 4.23 -14.78
N GLU A 189 12.01 2.93 -15.05
CA GLU A 189 13.20 2.30 -15.62
C GLU A 189 13.63 2.86 -17.00
N PRO A 190 12.71 3.07 -17.97
CA PRO A 190 13.10 3.63 -19.27
C PRO A 190 13.63 5.07 -19.19
N ARG A 191 13.38 5.74 -18.04
CA ARG A 191 13.85 7.11 -17.77
C ARG A 191 15.12 7.15 -16.92
N GLY A 192 15.74 6.01 -16.67
CA GLY A 192 16.96 5.88 -15.88
C GLY A 192 16.79 6.21 -14.40
N VAL A 193 15.55 6.20 -13.88
CA VAL A 193 15.28 6.40 -12.46
C VAL A 193 15.33 5.04 -11.76
N PRO A 194 16.27 4.82 -10.82
CA PRO A 194 16.33 3.60 -10.02
C PRO A 194 14.97 3.31 -9.38
N TRP A 195 14.51 2.07 -9.54
CA TRP A 195 13.19 1.67 -9.10
C TRP A 195 13.23 0.36 -8.30
N MET A 196 12.42 0.29 -7.25
CA MET A 196 12.27 -0.90 -6.42
C MET A 196 10.80 -1.18 -6.17
N TRP A 197 10.39 -2.44 -6.35
CA TRP A 197 9.06 -2.89 -5.95
C TRP A 197 9.01 -3.27 -4.47
N MET A 198 8.06 -2.70 -3.76
CA MET A 198 7.74 -2.99 -2.36
C MET A 198 6.21 -3.05 -2.19
N PRO A 199 5.57 -4.21 -2.28
CA PRO A 199 4.10 -4.32 -2.28
C PRO A 199 3.44 -4.06 -0.91
N SER A 200 4.16 -3.51 0.06
CA SER A 200 3.80 -3.48 1.48
C SER A 200 4.23 -4.77 2.20
N ALA A 201 3.75 -4.98 3.41
CA ALA A 201 4.05 -6.16 4.19
C ALA A 201 2.91 -6.49 5.16
N PHE A 202 2.92 -7.70 5.70
CA PHE A 202 1.94 -8.11 6.70
C PHE A 202 2.24 -7.50 8.07
N ASN A 203 1.18 -7.22 8.83
CA ASN A 203 1.29 -6.69 10.18
C ASN A 203 1.22 -7.84 11.21
N PHE A 204 2.37 -8.22 11.76
CA PHE A 204 2.50 -9.31 12.73
C PHE A 204 1.79 -9.14 14.08
N ARG A 205 1.15 -8.00 14.36
CA ARG A 205 0.34 -7.87 15.58
C ARG A 205 -0.82 -8.86 15.65
N TYR A 206 -1.20 -9.41 14.50
CA TYR A 206 -2.25 -10.42 14.39
C TYR A 206 -1.60 -11.71 13.90
N ASN A 207 -1.15 -12.55 14.84
CA ASN A 207 -0.73 -13.89 14.45
C ASN A 207 -1.99 -14.75 14.27
N PRO A 208 -2.42 -15.02 13.04
CA PRO A 208 -3.61 -15.82 12.83
C PRO A 208 -3.38 -17.23 13.38
N PRO A 209 -4.43 -17.87 13.90
CA PRO A 209 -4.34 -19.27 14.32
C PRO A 209 -3.90 -20.14 13.14
N PRO A 210 -3.39 -21.35 13.40
CA PRO A 210 -3.17 -22.34 12.34
C PRO A 210 -4.45 -22.52 11.51
N ALA A 211 -4.29 -22.73 10.20
CA ALA A 211 -5.43 -22.96 9.34
C ALA A 211 -6.15 -24.25 9.78
N ASN A 212 -7.45 -24.14 9.97
CA ASN A 212 -8.31 -25.28 10.25
C ASN A 212 -9.12 -25.59 8.99
N PHE A 213 -8.89 -26.76 8.40
CA PHE A 213 -9.65 -27.23 7.25
C PHE A 213 -10.70 -28.25 7.73
N ALA A 214 -11.94 -28.08 7.27
CA ALA A 214 -12.97 -29.09 7.54
C ALA A 214 -12.52 -30.42 6.98
N GLN A 215 -12.68 -31.49 7.74
CA GLN A 215 -12.21 -32.82 7.29
C GLN A 215 -13.16 -33.48 6.28
N THR A 216 -14.42 -33.08 6.26
CA THR A 216 -15.47 -33.67 5.42
C THR A 216 -16.39 -32.59 4.85
N GLY A 217 -17.19 -32.97 3.87
CA GLY A 217 -18.18 -32.09 3.22
C GLY A 217 -17.64 -31.29 2.05
N PRO A 218 -18.45 -30.46 1.39
CA PRO A 218 -18.05 -29.61 0.26
C PRO A 218 -17.06 -28.53 0.63
N ILE A 219 -16.24 -28.09 -0.33
CA ILE A 219 -15.28 -26.98 -0.15
C ILE A 219 -16.04 -25.67 0.12
N GLN A 220 -15.59 -24.93 1.12
CA GLN A 220 -16.12 -23.62 1.50
C GLN A 220 -15.24 -22.52 0.92
N PHE A 221 -15.88 -21.59 0.19
CA PHE A 221 -15.23 -20.45 -0.42
C PHE A 221 -15.49 -19.19 0.39
N GLY A 222 -14.57 -18.23 0.35
CA GLY A 222 -14.73 -17.01 1.11
C GLY A 222 -14.12 -15.76 0.51
N TYR A 223 -14.70 -14.62 0.88
CA TYR A 223 -14.14 -13.29 0.65
C TYR A 223 -14.40 -12.41 1.88
N PHE A 224 -13.41 -11.67 2.32
CA PHE A 224 -13.63 -10.60 3.29
C PHE A 224 -12.95 -9.29 2.86
N GLY A 225 -13.65 -8.19 3.02
CA GLY A 225 -13.08 -6.89 2.68
C GLY A 225 -14.08 -5.82 2.29
N GLN A 226 -13.58 -4.84 1.54
CA GLN A 226 -14.41 -3.77 1.00
C GLN A 226 -15.32 -4.31 -0.11
N LEU A 227 -16.59 -3.88 -0.10
CA LEU A 227 -17.64 -4.34 -1.03
C LEU A 227 -18.02 -3.19 -1.96
N ASP A 228 -17.19 -2.96 -2.97
CA ASP A 228 -17.43 -1.95 -3.99
C ASP A 228 -17.08 -2.50 -5.39
N GLU A 229 -17.37 -1.72 -6.42
CA GLU A 229 -17.13 -2.10 -7.81
C GLU A 229 -15.64 -2.37 -8.12
N ARG A 230 -14.72 -1.71 -7.39
CA ARG A 230 -13.27 -1.86 -7.59
C ARG A 230 -12.75 -3.20 -7.13
N THR A 231 -13.48 -3.89 -6.29
CA THR A 231 -13.09 -5.19 -5.74
C THR A 231 -13.58 -6.37 -6.56
N SER A 232 -14.47 -6.14 -7.54
CA SER A 232 -15.08 -7.15 -8.41
C SER A 232 -15.81 -8.27 -7.64
N VAL A 233 -16.33 -7.95 -6.44
CA VAL A 233 -17.03 -8.93 -5.58
C VAL A 233 -18.35 -9.37 -6.21
N LEU A 234 -19.10 -8.46 -6.84
CA LEU A 234 -20.39 -8.82 -7.44
C LEU A 234 -20.21 -9.78 -8.63
N PRO A 235 -19.30 -9.55 -9.59
CA PRO A 235 -18.95 -10.56 -10.61
C PRO A 235 -18.50 -11.90 -10.02
N MET A 236 -17.76 -11.89 -8.92
CA MET A 236 -17.34 -13.12 -8.24
C MET A 236 -18.53 -13.91 -7.70
N VAL A 237 -19.47 -13.25 -7.02
CA VAL A 237 -20.67 -13.90 -6.47
C VAL A 237 -21.51 -14.47 -7.61
N GLN A 238 -21.76 -13.72 -8.67
CA GLN A 238 -22.49 -14.17 -9.83
C GLN A 238 -21.82 -15.39 -10.48
N GLY A 239 -20.51 -15.30 -10.73
CA GLY A 239 -19.76 -16.43 -11.32
C GLY A 239 -19.72 -17.67 -10.42
N PHE A 240 -19.77 -17.52 -9.09
CA PHE A 240 -19.92 -18.65 -8.17
C PHE A 240 -21.28 -19.32 -8.30
N LEU A 241 -22.35 -18.53 -8.31
CA LEU A 241 -23.72 -19.06 -8.49
C LEU A 241 -23.88 -19.79 -9.84
N ASP A 242 -23.34 -19.22 -10.91
CA ASP A 242 -23.37 -19.80 -12.25
C ASP A 242 -22.47 -21.03 -12.41
N ALA A 243 -21.48 -21.20 -11.54
CA ALA A 243 -20.59 -22.37 -11.58
C ALA A 243 -21.27 -23.65 -11.09
N HIS A 244 -22.34 -23.55 -10.29
CA HIS A 244 -23.07 -24.67 -9.69
C HIS A 244 -22.16 -25.71 -9.01
N VAL A 245 -21.13 -25.23 -8.30
CA VAL A 245 -20.21 -26.13 -7.59
C VAL A 245 -20.80 -26.62 -6.26
N PRO A 246 -20.50 -27.84 -5.83
CA PRO A 246 -20.82 -28.25 -4.47
C PRO A 246 -20.02 -27.40 -3.49
N GLY A 247 -20.69 -26.74 -2.54
CA GLY A 247 -20.08 -25.86 -1.57
C GLY A 247 -20.84 -24.57 -1.35
N THR A 248 -20.27 -23.72 -0.51
CA THR A 248 -20.89 -22.45 -0.13
C THR A 248 -19.88 -21.32 -0.28
N LEU A 249 -20.35 -20.17 -0.76
CA LEU A 249 -19.58 -18.94 -0.78
C LEU A 249 -20.01 -18.06 0.41
N HIS A 250 -19.06 -17.71 1.26
CA HIS A 250 -19.22 -16.78 2.36
C HIS A 250 -18.58 -15.44 2.02
N VAL A 251 -19.32 -14.36 2.21
CA VAL A 251 -18.81 -12.99 2.00
C VAL A 251 -19.04 -12.16 3.23
N CYS A 252 -18.00 -11.52 3.75
CA CYS A 252 -18.15 -10.52 4.80
C CYS A 252 -17.42 -9.22 4.46
N GLY A 253 -17.96 -8.11 4.98
CA GLY A 253 -17.37 -6.78 4.75
C GLY A 253 -18.39 -5.67 4.70
N TYR A 254 -17.96 -4.52 4.20
CA TYR A 254 -18.78 -3.32 4.12
C TYR A 254 -18.53 -2.57 2.80
N GLY A 255 -19.53 -1.87 2.33
CA GLY A 255 -19.44 -1.05 1.11
C GLY A 255 -20.78 -0.83 0.43
N LYS A 256 -20.72 -0.20 -0.73
CA LYS A 256 -21.91 0.16 -1.50
C LYS A 256 -22.72 -1.06 -1.97
N LEU A 257 -22.08 -2.21 -2.10
CA LEU A 257 -22.71 -3.44 -2.56
C LEU A 257 -23.37 -4.26 -1.44
N SER A 258 -23.28 -3.84 -0.17
CA SER A 258 -23.77 -4.63 0.97
C SER A 258 -25.25 -5.00 0.86
N ASN A 259 -26.12 -4.09 0.43
CA ASN A 259 -27.56 -4.35 0.30
C ASN A 259 -27.83 -5.36 -0.83
N VAL A 260 -27.18 -5.20 -1.98
CA VAL A 260 -27.32 -6.11 -3.12
C VAL A 260 -26.87 -7.53 -2.75
N LEU A 261 -25.76 -7.66 -2.04
CA LEU A 261 -25.24 -8.95 -1.58
C LEU A 261 -26.18 -9.60 -0.55
N LYS A 262 -26.77 -8.82 0.34
CA LYS A 262 -27.78 -9.31 1.30
C LYS A 262 -29.02 -9.86 0.59
N GLU A 263 -29.50 -9.18 -0.44
CA GLU A 263 -30.64 -9.65 -1.24
C GLU A 263 -30.32 -10.96 -2.00
N LEU A 264 -29.11 -11.05 -2.59
CA LEU A 264 -28.66 -12.27 -3.27
C LEU A 264 -28.56 -13.44 -2.29
N ALA A 265 -28.03 -13.23 -1.09
CA ALA A 265 -27.95 -14.25 -0.05
C ALA A 265 -29.34 -14.75 0.39
N GLY A 266 -30.36 -13.90 0.39
CA GLY A 266 -31.74 -14.30 0.67
C GLY A 266 -32.40 -15.16 -0.43
N ARG A 267 -31.83 -15.19 -1.63
CA ARG A 267 -32.35 -15.94 -2.79
C ARG A 267 -31.60 -17.24 -3.10
N HIS A 268 -30.38 -17.39 -2.60
CA HIS A 268 -29.50 -18.50 -2.93
C HIS A 268 -28.91 -19.16 -1.68
N SER A 269 -29.29 -20.39 -1.39
CA SER A 269 -28.83 -21.13 -0.21
C SER A 269 -27.33 -21.45 -0.21
N SER A 270 -26.67 -21.46 -1.39
CA SER A 270 -25.23 -21.66 -1.51
C SER A 270 -24.39 -20.39 -1.34
N PHE A 271 -25.04 -19.24 -1.05
CA PHE A 271 -24.37 -17.97 -0.83
C PHE A 271 -24.78 -17.35 0.50
N HIS A 272 -23.79 -16.99 1.33
CA HIS A 272 -24.00 -16.33 2.62
C HIS A 272 -23.33 -14.95 2.68
N PHE A 273 -24.08 -13.95 3.11
CA PHE A 273 -23.54 -12.63 3.43
C PHE A 273 -23.50 -12.44 4.95
N ASP A 274 -22.29 -12.53 5.53
CA ASP A 274 -22.07 -12.51 6.98
C ASP A 274 -21.99 -11.09 7.57
N GLY A 275 -22.17 -10.05 6.73
CA GLY A 275 -22.17 -8.65 7.18
C GLY A 275 -20.78 -8.09 7.51
N LEU A 276 -20.76 -7.03 8.33
CA LEU A 276 -19.54 -6.36 8.78
C LEU A 276 -18.97 -7.04 10.02
N LEU A 277 -17.68 -7.36 9.98
CA LEU A 277 -16.92 -7.77 11.17
C LEU A 277 -16.29 -6.54 11.83
N ALA A 278 -16.45 -6.43 13.16
CA ALA A 278 -16.10 -5.23 13.89
C ALA A 278 -14.59 -4.97 13.99
N LYS A 279 -13.78 -6.03 14.01
CA LYS A 279 -12.34 -5.95 14.20
C LYS A 279 -11.58 -6.73 13.11
N PRO A 280 -10.37 -6.32 12.75
CA PRO A 280 -9.51 -7.09 11.85
C PRO A 280 -9.22 -8.52 12.33
N SER A 281 -9.11 -8.74 13.65
CA SER A 281 -8.98 -10.06 14.25
C SER A 281 -10.15 -10.97 13.94
N ASP A 282 -11.36 -10.41 13.87
CA ASP A 282 -12.58 -11.16 13.61
C ASP A 282 -12.60 -11.68 12.16
N CYS A 283 -11.98 -10.95 11.23
CA CYS A 283 -11.81 -11.40 9.85
C CYS A 283 -10.93 -12.66 9.75
N LEU A 284 -9.86 -12.74 10.55
CA LEU A 284 -8.98 -13.90 10.58
C LEU A 284 -9.65 -15.11 11.24
N ALA A 285 -10.44 -14.88 12.29
CA ALA A 285 -11.25 -15.93 12.93
C ALA A 285 -12.37 -16.40 11.98
N TRP A 286 -13.04 -15.47 11.30
CA TRP A 286 -14.05 -15.78 10.29
C TRP A 286 -13.48 -16.62 9.15
N ALA A 287 -12.27 -16.32 8.69
CA ALA A 287 -11.60 -17.06 7.62
C ALA A 287 -11.36 -18.54 7.96
N GLN A 288 -11.44 -18.95 9.25
CA GLN A 288 -11.35 -20.38 9.61
C GLN A 288 -12.57 -21.19 9.15
N LYS A 289 -13.70 -20.54 8.83
CA LYS A 289 -14.91 -21.21 8.31
C LYS A 289 -14.79 -21.65 6.85
N VAL A 290 -13.80 -21.14 6.12
CA VAL A 290 -13.64 -21.39 4.67
C VAL A 290 -12.38 -22.17 4.38
N ASP A 291 -12.31 -22.82 3.24
CA ASP A 291 -11.14 -23.56 2.77
C ASP A 291 -10.32 -22.75 1.76
N VAL A 292 -10.99 -21.93 0.98
CA VAL A 292 -10.37 -21.14 -0.10
C VAL A 292 -10.84 -19.68 -0.03
N LEU A 293 -9.89 -18.75 -0.05
CA LEU A 293 -10.16 -17.32 -0.13
C LEU A 293 -10.02 -16.83 -1.59
N ILE A 294 -10.97 -16.03 -2.05
CA ILE A 294 -11.01 -15.54 -3.43
C ILE A 294 -10.68 -14.05 -3.46
N ASN A 295 -9.67 -13.65 -4.24
CA ASN A 295 -9.40 -12.26 -4.59
C ASN A 295 -9.76 -12.00 -6.06
N PRO A 296 -10.96 -11.51 -6.33
CA PRO A 296 -11.50 -11.41 -7.68
C PRO A 296 -11.10 -10.15 -8.43
N ARG A 297 -10.19 -9.33 -7.86
CA ARG A 297 -9.90 -7.99 -8.34
C ARG A 297 -9.50 -7.98 -9.83
N LEU A 298 -10.33 -7.37 -10.66
CA LEU A 298 -10.05 -7.15 -12.08
C LEU A 298 -9.16 -5.90 -12.27
N PRO A 299 -8.38 -5.85 -13.37
CA PRO A 299 -7.68 -4.64 -13.76
C PRO A 299 -8.70 -3.53 -14.06
N ILE A 300 -8.58 -2.41 -13.39
CA ILE A 300 -9.38 -1.21 -13.64
C ILE A 300 -8.43 -0.11 -14.05
N GLN A 301 -8.69 0.52 -15.19
CA GLN A 301 -7.85 1.60 -15.69
C GLN A 301 -7.58 2.65 -14.60
N GLY A 302 -6.30 2.86 -14.28
CA GLY A 302 -5.84 3.77 -13.22
C GLY A 302 -5.70 3.15 -11.83
N LEU A 303 -6.13 1.90 -11.60
CA LEU A 303 -5.87 1.17 -10.34
C LEU A 303 -4.88 0.02 -10.51
N ASP A 304 -4.42 -0.26 -11.74
CA ASP A 304 -3.48 -1.36 -12.05
C ASP A 304 -2.10 -1.17 -11.39
N ASN A 305 -1.82 0.06 -10.92
CA ASN A 305 -0.60 0.40 -10.23
C ASN A 305 -0.72 0.38 -8.69
N SER A 306 -1.83 -0.14 -8.13
CA SER A 306 -2.01 -0.25 -6.69
C SER A 306 -2.10 -1.73 -6.29
N PHE A 307 -1.23 -2.15 -5.37
CA PHE A 307 -1.19 -3.54 -4.90
C PHE A 307 -2.41 -3.85 -4.01
N PRO A 308 -3.11 -4.98 -4.21
CA PRO A 308 -4.22 -5.40 -3.35
C PRO A 308 -3.69 -5.95 -2.00
N SER A 309 -3.50 -5.08 -1.01
CA SER A 309 -2.91 -5.45 0.30
C SER A 309 -3.62 -6.59 1.03
N LYS A 310 -4.88 -6.86 0.72
CA LYS A 310 -5.65 -8.00 1.26
C LYS A 310 -5.02 -9.37 0.97
N ILE A 311 -4.20 -9.46 -0.07
CA ILE A 311 -3.46 -10.68 -0.39
C ILE A 311 -2.59 -11.12 0.79
N PHE A 312 -2.02 -10.21 1.54
CA PHE A 312 -1.25 -10.54 2.74
C PHE A 312 -2.16 -11.10 3.84
N GLU A 313 -3.32 -10.51 4.05
CA GLU A 313 -4.29 -10.99 5.03
C GLU A 313 -4.79 -12.38 4.65
N PHE A 314 -5.15 -12.60 3.37
CA PHE A 314 -5.60 -13.89 2.86
C PHE A 314 -4.52 -14.95 3.01
N GLY A 315 -3.31 -14.70 2.52
CA GLY A 315 -2.23 -15.68 2.61
C GLY A 315 -1.81 -16.00 4.03
N MET A 316 -1.91 -15.04 4.97
CA MET A 316 -1.59 -15.27 6.37
C MET A 316 -2.60 -16.15 7.10
N THR A 317 -3.83 -16.32 6.59
CA THR A 317 -4.78 -17.31 7.15
C THR A 317 -4.31 -18.75 7.00
N GLY A 318 -3.36 -19.02 6.10
CA GLY A 318 -2.95 -20.37 5.73
C GLY A 318 -3.96 -21.11 4.86
N LYS A 319 -5.02 -20.42 4.41
CA LYS A 319 -6.00 -20.98 3.47
C LYS A 319 -5.47 -20.86 2.03
N ALA A 320 -5.94 -21.76 1.14
CA ALA A 320 -5.64 -21.62 -0.27
C ALA A 320 -6.19 -20.28 -0.84
N VAL A 321 -5.50 -19.69 -1.80
CA VAL A 321 -5.89 -18.40 -2.38
C VAL A 321 -6.11 -18.56 -3.87
N LEU A 322 -7.35 -18.28 -4.30
CA LEU A 322 -7.75 -18.13 -5.70
C LEU A 322 -7.75 -16.65 -6.05
N SER A 323 -6.95 -16.20 -7.01
CA SER A 323 -6.75 -14.77 -7.29
C SER A 323 -6.49 -14.50 -8.76
N THR A 324 -6.84 -13.31 -9.22
CA THR A 324 -6.31 -12.76 -10.46
C THR A 324 -4.80 -12.48 -10.34
N ARG A 325 -4.08 -12.49 -11.48
CA ARG A 325 -2.62 -12.17 -11.51
C ARG A 325 -2.32 -10.67 -11.57
N THR A 326 -3.24 -9.82 -11.14
CA THR A 326 -3.09 -8.36 -11.26
C THR A 326 -2.09 -7.79 -10.26
N CYS A 327 -1.41 -6.72 -10.65
CA CYS A 327 -0.60 -5.85 -9.76
C CYS A 327 0.54 -6.56 -9.00
N GLY A 328 1.03 -7.72 -9.48
CA GLY A 328 2.12 -8.45 -8.84
C GLY A 328 1.69 -9.42 -7.73
N VAL A 329 0.40 -9.78 -7.69
CA VAL A 329 -0.13 -10.79 -6.75
C VAL A 329 0.61 -12.12 -6.89
N ASP A 330 0.94 -12.52 -8.12
CA ASP A 330 1.71 -13.71 -8.43
C ASP A 330 3.12 -13.70 -7.83
N GLN A 331 3.73 -12.51 -7.68
CA GLN A 331 5.02 -12.37 -7.00
C GLN A 331 4.92 -12.63 -5.49
N VAL A 332 3.75 -12.41 -4.90
CA VAL A 332 3.50 -12.66 -3.47
C VAL A 332 3.07 -14.11 -3.24
N LEU A 333 2.08 -14.60 -3.98
CA LEU A 333 1.55 -15.96 -3.79
C LEU A 333 2.49 -17.05 -4.35
N GLY A 334 3.28 -16.72 -5.40
CA GLY A 334 4.15 -17.70 -6.07
C GLY A 334 3.35 -18.76 -6.82
N ASP A 335 3.95 -19.91 -7.04
CA ASP A 335 3.35 -21.04 -7.78
C ASP A 335 2.22 -21.71 -7.00
N GLU A 336 2.08 -21.41 -5.72
CA GLU A 336 1.05 -21.97 -4.85
C GLU A 336 -0.29 -21.22 -4.95
N GLY A 337 -0.30 -20.02 -5.52
CA GLY A 337 -1.54 -19.31 -5.87
C GLY A 337 -2.32 -20.06 -6.94
N ILE A 338 -3.64 -20.07 -6.81
CA ILE A 338 -4.54 -20.54 -7.88
C ILE A 338 -4.98 -19.31 -8.66
N TYR A 339 -4.77 -19.29 -9.99
CA TYR A 339 -4.90 -18.06 -10.74
C TYR A 339 -6.05 -18.04 -11.71
N LEU A 340 -6.74 -16.88 -11.75
CA LEU A 340 -7.81 -16.51 -12.66
C LEU A 340 -7.25 -15.71 -13.84
N GLU A 341 -7.73 -15.98 -15.02
CA GLU A 341 -7.45 -15.18 -16.22
C GLU A 341 -8.37 -13.96 -16.26
N THR A 342 -7.79 -12.78 -16.46
CA THR A 342 -8.55 -11.52 -16.41
C THR A 342 -9.26 -11.18 -17.71
N LYS A 343 -8.78 -11.70 -18.87
CA LYS A 343 -9.39 -11.45 -20.19
C LYS A 343 -10.72 -12.16 -20.38
N ASP A 344 -10.86 -13.33 -19.75
CA ASP A 344 -12.08 -14.15 -19.76
C ASP A 344 -12.40 -14.54 -18.31
N PHE A 345 -12.63 -13.53 -17.50
CA PHE A 345 -12.75 -13.68 -16.05
C PHE A 345 -13.88 -14.63 -15.66
N ASP A 346 -15.07 -14.46 -16.24
CA ASP A 346 -16.27 -15.24 -15.87
C ASP A 346 -16.10 -16.72 -16.17
N ASN A 347 -15.57 -17.05 -17.34
CA ASN A 347 -15.32 -18.44 -17.70
C ASN A 347 -14.17 -19.04 -16.88
N SER A 348 -13.07 -18.28 -16.73
CA SER A 348 -11.94 -18.69 -15.89
C SER A 348 -12.36 -18.93 -14.44
N LEU A 349 -13.20 -18.05 -13.87
CA LEU A 349 -13.70 -18.19 -12.51
C LEU A 349 -14.53 -19.48 -12.37
N ARG A 350 -15.50 -19.73 -13.25
CA ARG A 350 -16.32 -20.96 -13.22
C ARG A 350 -15.48 -22.21 -13.35
N GLN A 351 -14.51 -22.24 -14.27
CA GLN A 351 -13.61 -23.38 -14.45
C GLN A 351 -12.74 -23.62 -13.20
N LYS A 352 -12.16 -22.56 -12.64
CA LYS A 352 -11.31 -22.68 -11.45
C LYS A 352 -12.10 -23.06 -10.21
N LEU A 353 -13.31 -22.54 -10.04
CA LEU A 353 -14.18 -22.94 -8.94
C LEU A 353 -14.50 -24.43 -8.98
N ARG A 354 -14.82 -24.98 -10.17
CA ARG A 354 -15.05 -26.43 -10.35
C ARG A 354 -13.80 -27.25 -10.07
N ALA A 355 -12.64 -26.82 -10.59
CA ALA A 355 -11.37 -27.48 -10.33
C ALA A 355 -11.01 -27.51 -8.85
N VAL A 356 -11.19 -26.37 -8.16
CA VAL A 356 -10.90 -26.24 -6.71
C VAL A 356 -11.90 -27.05 -5.89
N ALA A 357 -13.18 -27.09 -6.25
CA ALA A 357 -14.19 -27.90 -5.57
C ALA A 357 -13.90 -29.41 -5.65
N ALA A 358 -13.18 -29.86 -6.67
CA ALA A 358 -12.73 -31.23 -6.86
C ALA A 358 -11.32 -31.51 -6.29
N MET A 359 -10.64 -30.48 -5.76
CA MET A 359 -9.26 -30.62 -5.25
C MET A 359 -9.24 -31.29 -3.87
N ASP A 360 -8.22 -32.09 -3.61
CA ASP A 360 -8.00 -32.65 -2.29
C ASP A 360 -7.71 -31.52 -1.27
N ARG A 361 -8.29 -31.62 -0.09
CA ARG A 361 -8.07 -30.67 1.00
C ARG A 361 -6.62 -30.63 1.48
N ALA A 362 -5.93 -31.75 1.47
CA ALA A 362 -4.50 -31.81 1.80
C ALA A 362 -3.67 -30.93 0.84
N GLU A 363 -4.04 -30.91 -0.45
CA GLU A 363 -3.38 -30.03 -1.44
C GLU A 363 -3.74 -28.56 -1.20
N LEU A 364 -4.99 -28.23 -0.87
CA LEU A 364 -5.40 -26.85 -0.51
C LEU A 364 -4.65 -26.38 0.74
N GLN A 365 -4.53 -27.23 1.75
CA GLN A 365 -3.78 -26.96 2.98
C GLN A 365 -2.30 -26.71 2.65
N ARG A 366 -1.66 -27.61 1.92
CA ARG A 366 -0.26 -27.48 1.52
C ARG A 366 0.01 -26.14 0.83
N ARG A 367 -0.87 -25.75 -0.11
CA ARG A 367 -0.77 -24.47 -0.81
C ARG A 367 -0.90 -23.28 0.14
N GLY A 368 -1.90 -23.29 0.99
CA GLY A 368 -2.13 -22.23 1.97
C GLY A 368 -0.96 -22.05 2.94
N GLU A 369 -0.42 -23.13 3.47
CA GLU A 369 0.75 -23.12 4.36
C GLU A 369 2.02 -22.62 3.64
N ALA A 370 2.22 -23.03 2.40
CA ALA A 370 3.36 -22.57 1.59
C ALA A 370 3.27 -21.07 1.29
N ILE A 371 2.08 -20.53 0.95
CA ILE A 371 1.82 -19.10 0.79
C ILE A 371 2.12 -18.36 2.10
N ARG A 372 1.57 -18.83 3.22
CA ARG A 372 1.83 -18.26 4.55
C ARG A 372 3.31 -18.20 4.87
N GLY A 373 4.02 -19.31 4.69
CA GLY A 373 5.46 -19.38 4.91
C GLY A 373 6.26 -18.44 4.01
N ARG A 374 5.84 -18.25 2.75
CA ARG A 374 6.44 -17.29 1.82
C ARG A 374 6.26 -15.85 2.29
N ILE A 375 5.04 -15.47 2.73
CA ILE A 375 4.74 -14.13 3.24
C ILE A 375 5.55 -13.85 4.49
N LEU A 376 5.60 -14.79 5.44
CA LEU A 376 6.38 -14.66 6.67
C LEU A 376 7.86 -14.43 6.40
N ARG A 377 8.44 -15.10 5.41
CA ARG A 377 9.87 -14.96 5.10
C ARG A 377 10.17 -13.71 4.27
N LYS A 378 9.35 -13.38 3.26
CA LYS A 378 9.71 -12.40 2.22
C LYS A 378 8.97 -11.07 2.31
N PHE A 379 7.81 -11.03 2.98
CA PHE A 379 6.93 -9.86 2.99
C PHE A 379 6.60 -9.39 4.41
N ASN A 380 7.58 -9.45 5.29
CA ASN A 380 7.56 -8.81 6.60
C ASN A 380 8.28 -7.47 6.57
N TRP A 381 8.01 -6.59 7.53
CA TRP A 381 8.56 -5.23 7.55
C TRP A 381 10.08 -5.19 7.72
N ASP A 382 10.67 -6.13 8.46
CA ASP A 382 12.13 -6.20 8.65
C ASP A 382 12.83 -6.55 7.33
N GLU A 383 12.30 -7.49 6.57
CA GLU A 383 12.81 -7.82 5.24
C GLU A 383 12.63 -6.67 4.24
N GLN A 384 11.47 -5.99 4.28
CA GLN A 384 11.29 -4.82 3.42
C GLN A 384 12.26 -3.69 3.80
N ALA A 385 12.49 -3.44 5.08
CA ALA A 385 13.46 -2.45 5.54
C ALA A 385 14.89 -2.80 5.09
N ARG A 386 15.30 -4.07 5.22
CA ARG A 386 16.60 -4.56 4.74
C ARG A 386 16.78 -4.28 3.25
N ARG A 387 15.81 -4.66 2.42
CA ARG A 387 15.81 -4.43 0.97
C ARG A 387 15.88 -2.94 0.63
N ILE A 388 15.15 -2.09 1.36
CA ILE A 388 15.21 -0.63 1.18
C ILE A 388 16.61 -0.10 1.49
N ILE A 389 17.21 -0.49 2.61
CA ILE A 389 18.56 -0.03 2.99
C ILE A 389 19.60 -0.48 1.97
N GLU A 390 19.52 -1.71 1.47
CA GLU A 390 20.40 -2.22 0.41
C GLU A 390 20.24 -1.40 -0.88
N PHE A 391 19.01 -1.16 -1.31
CA PHE A 391 18.70 -0.35 -2.50
C PHE A 391 19.26 1.08 -2.37
N LEU A 392 19.00 1.75 -1.25
CA LEU A 392 19.48 3.11 -1.00
C LEU A 392 21.02 3.18 -0.93
N THR A 393 21.63 2.23 -0.24
CA THR A 393 23.10 2.14 -0.13
C THR A 393 23.74 1.88 -1.49
N GLY A 394 23.13 1.04 -2.33
CA GLY A 394 23.59 0.81 -3.69
C GLY A 394 23.62 2.10 -4.52
N ILE A 395 22.56 2.90 -4.46
CA ILE A 395 22.48 4.18 -5.17
C ILE A 395 23.51 5.18 -4.63
N LEU A 396 23.66 5.28 -3.32
CA LEU A 396 24.61 6.21 -2.70
C LEU A 396 26.05 5.91 -3.06
N LYS A 397 26.44 4.63 -3.20
CA LYS A 397 27.77 4.22 -3.63
C LYS A 397 28.09 4.61 -5.06
N THR A 398 27.11 4.64 -5.94
CA THR A 398 27.27 4.97 -7.36
C THR A 398 27.06 6.46 -7.65
N ARG A 399 26.57 7.23 -6.66
CA ARG A 399 26.32 8.67 -6.82
C ARG A 399 27.65 9.43 -6.84
N PRO A 400 27.91 10.29 -7.86
CA PRO A 400 29.08 11.15 -7.89
C PRO A 400 29.16 12.03 -6.64
N ALA A 401 30.34 12.17 -6.05
CA ALA A 401 30.58 12.94 -4.82
C ALA A 401 30.19 14.44 -4.93
N ALA A 402 30.08 14.98 -6.10
CA ALA A 402 29.59 16.34 -6.38
C ALA A 402 28.27 16.22 -7.15
N GLY A 403 27.19 16.44 -6.45
CA GLY A 403 25.80 16.48 -6.84
C GLY A 403 25.37 17.04 -8.20
N ARG A 404 25.92 16.58 -9.32
CA ARG A 404 25.30 16.79 -10.62
C ARG A 404 24.20 15.75 -10.80
N PRO A 405 22.94 16.18 -11.00
CA PRO A 405 21.91 15.24 -11.45
C PRO A 405 22.36 14.63 -12.78
N PRO A 406 22.08 13.34 -13.03
CA PRO A 406 22.20 12.81 -14.38
C PRO A 406 21.38 13.70 -15.31
N ALA A 407 21.93 14.01 -16.47
CA ALA A 407 21.23 14.78 -17.49
C ALA A 407 19.95 14.02 -17.86
N ILE A 408 18.81 14.57 -17.46
CA ILE A 408 17.50 14.06 -17.91
C ILE A 408 17.44 14.45 -19.38
N HIS A 409 17.69 13.49 -20.26
CA HIS A 409 17.42 13.66 -21.67
C HIS A 409 15.92 13.95 -21.81
N ALA A 410 15.60 15.20 -22.16
CA ALA A 410 14.28 15.60 -22.56
C ALA A 410 13.95 14.88 -23.88
N ALA A 411 13.05 13.89 -23.82
CA ALA A 411 12.38 13.32 -24.97
C ALA A 411 10.91 13.76 -24.95
#